data_6c4821f96e4a7ee7576fd8b247f9c041
#
_entry.id   6c4821f96e4a7ee7576fd8b247f9c041
#
_cell.length_a   1.000
_cell.length_b   1.000
_cell.length_c   1.000
_cell.angle_alpha   90.00
_cell.angle_beta   90.00
_cell.angle_gamma   90.00
#
_symmetry.space_group_name_H-M   'P 1'
#
loop_
_entity.id
_entity.type
_entity.pdbx_description
1 polymer ?
#
loop_
_entity_poly.entity_id
_entity_poly.type
_entity_poly.pdbx_seq_one_letter_code
_entity_poly.pdbx_strand_id
1 'polypeptide(L)'
;DAIMKSSLHSYNGFPYLFTGWVYERMSIDEYKTMIHELWVRLGLPLAYYEMRRDSITRDCLSRINTKILHPDNSRVVFENGVFDLDTKRFYKEVDKSTVQLSVMPYNFDNTAICPNWHMFLDSVLPDKLYQEVLQQFLGSIFIDRHLTKLETMLLLYGDGANGKSVIFQTIVGLLGMDNVSNYGVSSLVSGQEKKKN
;
A
#
# COMPACT_ATOMS: atom_id res chain seq x y z
N ASP A 1 -6.86 4.17 27.21
CA ASP A 1 -7.69 3.04 26.69
C ASP A 1 -8.56 3.43 25.47
N ALA A 2 -9.24 4.60 25.49
CA ALA A 2 -10.08 5.06 24.38
C ALA A 2 -9.26 5.49 23.15
N ILE A 3 -8.10 6.12 23.33
CA ILE A 3 -7.24 6.61 22.25
C ILE A 3 -6.64 5.42 21.46
N MET A 4 -6.26 4.35 22.16
CA MET A 4 -5.77 3.15 21.48
C MET A 4 -6.85 2.38 20.72
N LYS A 5 -8.07 2.34 21.26
CA LYS A 5 -9.21 1.70 20.56
C LYS A 5 -9.60 2.42 19.27
N SER A 6 -9.33 3.72 19.15
CA SER A 6 -9.67 4.52 17.97
C SER A 6 -8.58 4.53 16.89
N SER A 7 -7.33 4.23 17.26
CA SER A 7 -6.15 4.36 16.37
C SER A 7 -5.61 3.03 15.86
N LEU A 8 -5.93 1.92 16.53
CA LEU A 8 -5.42 0.60 16.20
C LEU A 8 -6.55 -0.30 15.72
N HIS A 9 -6.41 -0.82 14.51
CA HIS A 9 -7.38 -1.72 13.88
C HIS A 9 -6.69 -2.98 13.38
N SER A 10 -7.44 -3.99 13.00
CA SER A 10 -6.93 -5.18 12.32
C SER A 10 -7.63 -5.33 10.98
N TYR A 11 -6.86 -5.70 9.96
CA TYR A 11 -7.37 -6.00 8.63
C TYR A 11 -6.62 -7.21 8.07
N ASN A 12 -7.34 -8.22 7.58
CA ASN A 12 -6.76 -9.48 7.08
C ASN A 12 -5.78 -10.16 8.04
N GLY A 13 -6.03 -10.05 9.37
CA GLY A 13 -5.18 -10.66 10.40
C GLY A 13 -3.91 -9.87 10.75
N PHE A 14 -3.74 -8.68 10.19
CA PHE A 14 -2.62 -7.79 10.50
C PHE A 14 -3.08 -6.56 11.28
N PRO A 15 -2.24 -6.06 12.22
CA PRO A 15 -2.52 -4.81 12.91
C PRO A 15 -2.24 -3.61 12.00
N TYR A 16 -3.10 -2.60 12.08
CA TYR A 16 -2.99 -1.32 11.39
C TYR A 16 -3.11 -0.18 12.39
N LEU A 17 -2.19 0.75 12.33
CA LEU A 17 -2.17 1.95 13.16
C LEU A 17 -2.56 3.18 12.33
N PHE A 18 -3.51 3.97 12.82
CA PHE A 18 -3.87 5.21 12.17
C PHE A 18 -2.82 6.30 12.48
N THR A 19 -2.16 6.83 11.45
CA THR A 19 -1.07 7.82 11.57
C THR A 19 -1.55 9.27 11.41
N GLY A 20 -2.86 9.47 11.33
CA GLY A 20 -3.47 10.79 11.14
C GLY A 20 -4.03 10.99 9.73
N TRP A 21 -3.56 10.23 8.76
CA TRP A 21 -3.94 10.28 7.34
C TRP A 21 -4.39 8.93 6.81
N VAL A 22 -3.67 7.88 7.15
CA VAL A 22 -3.89 6.52 6.67
C VAL A 22 -3.73 5.52 7.80
N TYR A 23 -4.17 4.30 7.54
CA TYR A 23 -3.91 3.15 8.38
C TYR A 23 -2.67 2.43 7.85
N GLU A 24 -1.54 2.57 8.54
CA GLU A 24 -0.30 1.89 8.20
C GLU A 24 -0.26 0.50 8.80
N ARG A 25 0.14 -0.47 7.98
CA ARG A 25 0.31 -1.83 8.42
C ARG A 25 1.53 -1.94 9.33
N MET A 26 1.34 -2.49 10.51
CA MET A 26 2.43 -2.89 11.38
C MET A 26 2.85 -4.33 11.09
N SER A 27 4.14 -4.61 11.15
CA SER A 27 4.62 -5.98 11.25
C SER A 27 4.19 -6.60 12.58
N ILE A 28 4.15 -7.92 12.66
CA ILE A 28 3.83 -8.61 13.92
C ILE A 28 4.87 -8.32 15.01
N ASP A 29 6.12 -8.10 14.63
CA ASP A 29 7.19 -7.79 15.57
C ASP A 29 7.08 -6.36 16.12
N GLU A 30 6.77 -5.37 15.30
CA GLU A 30 6.45 -4.01 15.74
C GLU A 30 5.24 -4.00 16.69
N TYR A 31 4.20 -4.77 16.34
CA TYR A 31 3.03 -4.91 17.18
C TYR A 31 3.37 -5.54 18.54
N LYS A 32 4.18 -6.62 18.56
CA LYS A 32 4.67 -7.25 19.79
C LYS A 32 5.46 -6.27 20.65
N THR A 33 6.32 -5.47 20.02
CA THR A 33 7.11 -4.44 20.71
C THR A 33 6.19 -3.38 21.34
N MET A 34 5.21 -2.91 20.62
CA MET A 34 4.22 -1.95 21.12
C MET A 34 3.43 -2.52 22.32
N ILE A 35 2.97 -3.77 22.24
CA ILE A 35 2.26 -4.42 23.35
C ILE A 35 3.18 -4.57 24.57
N HIS A 36 4.45 -4.91 24.38
CA HIS A 36 5.44 -4.98 25.46
C HIS A 36 5.63 -3.62 26.14
N GLU A 37 5.84 -2.56 25.36
CA GLU A 37 5.98 -1.20 25.91
C GLU A 37 4.76 -0.75 26.72
N LEU A 38 3.57 -1.07 26.21
CA LEU A 38 2.34 -0.80 26.96
C LEU A 38 2.26 -1.58 28.27
N TRP A 39 2.67 -2.85 28.25
CA TRP A 39 2.71 -3.69 29.43
C TRP A 39 3.61 -3.10 30.51
N VAL A 40 4.81 -2.63 30.11
CA VAL A 40 5.76 -1.93 30.99
C VAL A 40 5.18 -0.63 31.54
N ARG A 41 4.57 0.20 30.69
CA ARG A 41 3.96 1.48 31.11
C ARG A 41 2.80 1.30 32.10
N LEU A 42 2.09 0.19 31.99
CA LEU A 42 1.02 -0.16 32.92
C LEU A 42 1.52 -0.73 34.25
N GLY A 43 2.84 -0.92 34.42
CA GLY A 43 3.44 -1.48 35.63
C GLY A 43 3.08 -2.95 35.88
N LEU A 44 2.74 -3.70 34.82
CA LEU A 44 2.35 -5.10 34.95
C LEU A 44 3.56 -6.03 35.07
N PRO A 45 3.44 -7.22 35.72
CA PRO A 45 4.56 -8.12 35.94
C PRO A 45 5.20 -8.61 34.63
N LEU A 46 6.48 -8.27 34.40
CA LEU A 46 7.21 -8.66 33.19
C LEU A 46 7.40 -10.17 33.05
N ALA A 47 7.66 -10.87 34.14
CA ALA A 47 7.81 -12.32 34.12
C ALA A 47 6.56 -13.02 33.55
N TYR A 48 5.37 -12.51 33.85
CA TYR A 48 4.13 -13.05 33.31
C TYR A 48 4.01 -12.78 31.80
N TYR A 49 4.42 -11.60 31.35
CA TYR A 49 4.45 -11.26 29.92
C TYR A 49 5.40 -12.16 29.14
N GLU A 50 6.62 -12.33 29.60
CA GLU A 50 7.64 -13.17 28.93
C GLU A 50 7.19 -14.63 28.78
N MET A 51 6.51 -15.18 29.78
CA MET A 51 5.98 -16.53 29.72
C MET A 51 4.80 -16.72 28.73
N ARG A 52 4.07 -15.65 28.42
CA ARG A 52 2.82 -15.71 27.64
C ARG A 52 2.74 -14.71 26.50
N ARG A 53 3.87 -14.15 26.08
CA ARG A 53 3.97 -13.06 25.08
C ARG A 53 3.11 -13.33 23.84
N ASP A 54 3.26 -14.49 23.21
CA ASP A 54 2.54 -14.80 21.96
C ASP A 54 1.03 -14.99 22.19
N SER A 55 0.65 -15.52 23.33
CA SER A 55 -0.77 -15.67 23.70
C SER A 55 -1.42 -14.32 23.96
N ILE A 56 -0.75 -13.44 24.72
CA ILE A 56 -1.21 -12.07 25.02
C ILE A 56 -1.33 -11.27 23.73
N THR A 57 -0.29 -11.30 22.88
CA THR A 57 -0.28 -10.59 21.60
C THR A 57 -1.43 -11.02 20.71
N ARG A 58 -1.68 -12.32 20.61
CA ARG A 58 -2.77 -12.87 19.80
C ARG A 58 -4.15 -12.51 20.36
N ASP A 59 -4.33 -12.56 21.66
CA ASP A 59 -5.59 -12.19 22.32
C ASP A 59 -5.86 -10.69 22.15
N CYS A 60 -4.84 -9.84 22.34
CA CYS A 60 -4.95 -8.41 22.09
C CYS A 60 -5.33 -8.12 20.62
N LEU A 61 -4.67 -8.77 19.66
CA LEU A 61 -4.97 -8.61 18.24
C LEU A 61 -6.42 -9.04 17.91
N SER A 62 -6.88 -10.14 18.48
CA SER A 62 -8.26 -10.61 18.28
C SER A 62 -9.31 -9.64 18.83
N ARG A 63 -9.00 -8.93 19.92
CA ARG A 63 -9.89 -7.94 20.57
C ARG A 63 -9.92 -6.59 19.90
N ILE A 64 -8.84 -6.21 19.20
CA ILE A 64 -8.77 -4.92 18.48
C ILE A 64 -9.79 -4.91 17.35
N ASN A 65 -10.20 -6.08 16.89
CA ASN A 65 -10.93 -6.20 15.65
C ASN A 65 -12.42 -6.48 15.82
N THR A 66 -13.19 -5.44 15.96
CA THR A 66 -14.65 -5.53 15.76
C THR A 66 -15.14 -4.73 14.56
N LYS A 67 -14.27 -3.94 13.92
CA LYS A 67 -14.60 -3.17 12.70
C LYS A 67 -13.67 -3.60 11.58
N ILE A 68 -14.23 -4.24 10.57
CA ILE A 68 -13.55 -4.51 9.32
C ILE A 68 -13.27 -3.14 8.68
N LEU A 69 -11.99 -2.86 8.39
CA LEU A 69 -11.63 -1.71 7.60
C LEU A 69 -12.11 -1.95 6.16
N HIS A 70 -12.90 -1.05 5.64
CA HIS A 70 -13.28 -1.02 4.23
C HIS A 70 -12.48 0.09 3.56
N PRO A 71 -11.39 -0.24 2.83
CA PRO A 71 -10.63 0.77 2.12
C PRO A 71 -11.50 1.51 1.11
N ASP A 72 -11.35 2.82 1.07
CA ASP A 72 -11.97 3.62 0.03
C ASP A 72 -11.07 3.65 -1.20
N ASN A 73 -11.43 2.84 -2.20
CA ASN A 73 -10.69 2.72 -3.45
C ASN A 73 -11.00 3.85 -4.46
N SER A 74 -11.88 4.77 -4.13
CA SER A 74 -12.17 5.95 -4.95
C SER A 74 -11.16 7.08 -4.73
N ARG A 75 -10.20 6.91 -3.83
CA ARG A 75 -9.27 7.97 -3.43
C ARG A 75 -7.82 7.50 -3.45
N VAL A 76 -6.94 8.39 -3.89
CA VAL A 76 -5.48 8.22 -3.84
C VAL A 76 -4.89 9.24 -2.87
N VAL A 77 -4.21 8.76 -1.84
CA VAL A 77 -3.59 9.61 -0.81
C VAL A 77 -2.16 9.94 -1.20
N PHE A 78 -1.79 11.21 -1.05
CA PHE A 78 -0.46 11.77 -1.24
C PHE A 78 0.01 12.42 0.06
N GLU A 79 1.29 12.74 0.20
CA GLU A 79 1.83 13.38 1.40
C GLU A 79 1.17 14.74 1.71
N ASN A 80 0.66 15.44 0.69
CA ASN A 80 0.04 16.77 0.82
C ASN A 80 -1.48 16.77 0.72
N GLY A 81 -2.15 15.62 0.59
CA GLY A 81 -3.61 15.56 0.50
C GLY A 81 -4.15 14.31 -0.21
N VAL A 82 -5.36 14.39 -0.69
CA VAL A 82 -6.10 13.29 -1.31
C VAL A 82 -6.63 13.70 -2.66
N PHE A 83 -6.41 12.86 -3.65
CA PHE A 83 -7.03 12.97 -4.96
C PHE A 83 -8.24 12.02 -5.04
N ASP A 84 -9.39 12.58 -5.29
CA ASP A 84 -10.65 11.84 -5.45
C ASP A 84 -10.84 11.49 -6.94
N LEU A 85 -10.92 10.21 -7.24
CA LEU A 85 -10.99 9.69 -8.62
C LEU A 85 -12.35 9.95 -9.28
N ASP A 86 -13.42 10.00 -8.48
CA ASP A 86 -14.78 10.21 -9.00
C ASP A 86 -14.99 11.68 -9.38
N THR A 87 -14.61 12.59 -8.50
CA THR A 87 -14.75 14.03 -8.73
C THR A 87 -13.60 14.63 -9.52
N LYS A 88 -12.47 13.90 -9.64
CA LYS A 88 -11.20 14.35 -10.25
C LYS A 88 -10.66 15.63 -9.59
N ARG A 89 -10.81 15.74 -8.28
CA ARG A 89 -10.39 16.91 -7.50
C ARG A 89 -9.38 16.50 -6.43
N PHE A 90 -8.50 17.44 -6.12
CA PHE A 90 -7.53 17.30 -5.04
C PHE A 90 -8.01 18.08 -3.80
N TYR A 91 -7.95 17.44 -2.65
CA TYR A 91 -8.32 17.99 -1.34
C TYR A 91 -7.10 17.94 -0.41
N LYS A 92 -6.80 19.05 0.26
CA LYS A 92 -5.69 19.13 1.23
C LYS A 92 -6.02 18.49 2.58
N GLU A 93 -7.29 18.34 2.88
CA GLU A 93 -7.75 17.72 4.12
C GLU A 93 -8.29 16.34 3.83
N VAL A 94 -7.92 15.37 4.70
CA VAL A 94 -8.40 13.99 4.64
C VAL A 94 -9.55 13.84 5.63
N ASP A 95 -10.69 13.35 5.16
CA ASP A 95 -11.75 12.92 6.05
C ASP A 95 -11.31 11.67 6.82
N LYS A 96 -11.19 11.81 8.15
CA LYS A 96 -10.78 10.73 9.06
C LYS A 96 -11.75 9.54 9.09
N SER A 97 -12.96 9.72 8.55
CA SER A 97 -13.93 8.63 8.42
C SER A 97 -13.58 7.65 7.30
N THR A 98 -12.72 8.06 6.37
CA THR A 98 -12.32 7.29 5.20
C THR A 98 -11.10 6.44 5.52
N VAL A 99 -11.20 5.14 5.28
CA VAL A 99 -10.09 4.21 5.51
C VAL A 99 -9.18 4.19 4.30
N GLN A 100 -7.93 4.63 4.49
CA GLN A 100 -6.88 4.56 3.48
C GLN A 100 -5.74 3.69 3.99
N LEU A 101 -5.23 2.77 3.16
CA LEU A 101 -4.20 1.80 3.53
C LEU A 101 -2.84 2.08 2.87
N SER A 102 -2.76 3.06 1.99
CA SER A 102 -1.51 3.40 1.29
C SER A 102 -1.41 4.89 1.02
N VAL A 103 -0.16 5.39 1.00
CA VAL A 103 0.18 6.78 0.64
C VAL A 103 1.16 6.74 -0.52
N MET A 104 0.96 7.61 -1.51
CA MET A 104 1.98 7.87 -2.52
C MET A 104 3.09 8.72 -1.88
N PRO A 105 4.37 8.28 -1.98
CA PRO A 105 5.47 8.88 -1.21
C PRO A 105 5.97 10.21 -1.81
N TYR A 106 5.05 11.07 -2.22
CA TYR A 106 5.33 12.39 -2.79
C TYR A 106 4.10 13.29 -2.75
N ASN A 107 4.33 14.59 -2.99
CA ASN A 107 3.28 15.58 -3.09
C ASN A 107 2.58 15.51 -4.45
N PHE A 108 1.27 15.56 -4.46
CA PHE A 108 0.49 15.76 -5.68
C PHE A 108 0.71 17.19 -6.20
N ASP A 109 1.09 17.30 -7.47
CA ASP A 109 1.22 18.55 -8.20
C ASP A 109 0.64 18.37 -9.61
N ASN A 110 -0.48 19.03 -9.89
CA ASN A 110 -1.16 18.96 -11.19
C ASN A 110 -0.44 19.75 -12.29
N THR A 111 0.60 20.53 -11.95
CA THR A 111 1.42 21.29 -12.88
C THR A 111 2.74 20.60 -13.20
N ALA A 112 3.02 19.48 -12.53
CA ALA A 112 4.26 18.72 -12.72
C ALA A 112 4.40 18.25 -14.17
N ILE A 113 5.59 18.41 -14.72
CA ILE A 113 5.98 17.92 -16.04
C ILE A 113 7.08 16.89 -15.91
N CYS A 114 7.13 15.91 -16.81
CA CYS A 114 8.10 14.82 -16.78
C CYS A 114 8.85 14.68 -18.12
N PRO A 115 9.62 15.69 -18.55
CA PRO A 115 10.27 15.69 -19.86
C PRO A 115 11.22 14.50 -20.05
N ASN A 116 11.98 14.13 -19.04
CA ASN A 116 12.89 12.97 -19.10
C ASN A 116 12.14 11.65 -19.31
N TRP A 117 10.97 11.50 -18.71
CA TRP A 117 10.13 10.33 -18.92
C TRP A 117 9.61 10.26 -20.36
N HIS A 118 9.15 11.36 -20.91
CA HIS A 118 8.71 11.42 -22.30
C HIS A 118 9.86 11.13 -23.27
N MET A 119 11.04 11.73 -23.08
CA MET A 119 12.23 11.46 -23.90
C MET A 119 12.64 9.97 -23.82
N PHE A 120 12.60 9.40 -22.62
CA PHE A 120 12.89 7.98 -22.44
C PHE A 120 11.87 7.10 -23.19
N LEU A 121 10.57 7.36 -23.03
CA LEU A 121 9.54 6.60 -23.74
C LEU A 121 9.68 6.73 -25.25
N ASP A 122 9.98 7.91 -25.79
CA ASP A 122 10.19 8.12 -27.21
C ASP A 122 11.38 7.31 -27.75
N SER A 123 12.38 7.06 -26.91
CA SER A 123 13.56 6.27 -27.31
C SER A 123 13.32 4.74 -27.27
N VAL A 124 12.54 4.22 -26.29
CA VAL A 124 12.37 2.78 -26.08
C VAL A 124 11.03 2.26 -26.60
N LEU A 125 10.04 3.11 -26.79
CA LEU A 125 8.70 2.82 -27.24
C LEU A 125 8.23 3.94 -28.20
N PRO A 126 8.81 4.06 -29.40
CA PRO A 126 8.60 5.21 -30.29
C PRO A 126 7.16 5.30 -30.81
N ASP A 127 6.44 4.20 -30.89
CA ASP A 127 5.03 4.20 -31.30
C ASP A 127 4.15 4.81 -30.20
N LYS A 128 3.50 5.92 -30.50
CA LYS A 128 2.64 6.66 -29.57
C LYS A 128 1.44 5.85 -29.11
N LEU A 129 0.93 4.94 -29.93
CA LEU A 129 -0.18 4.05 -29.53
C LEU A 129 0.24 3.14 -28.38
N TYR A 130 1.45 2.58 -28.41
CA TYR A 130 1.95 1.76 -27.31
C TYR A 130 2.24 2.58 -26.05
N GLN A 131 2.70 3.84 -26.19
CA GLN A 131 2.82 4.74 -25.03
C GLN A 131 1.46 5.01 -24.39
N GLU A 132 0.42 5.22 -25.20
CA GLU A 132 -0.95 5.41 -24.71
C GLU A 132 -1.50 4.15 -24.01
N VAL A 133 -1.29 2.97 -24.59
CA VAL A 133 -1.67 1.69 -23.96
C VAL A 133 -0.97 1.51 -22.60
N LEU A 134 0.33 1.82 -22.53
CA LEU A 134 1.08 1.79 -21.27
C LEU A 134 0.48 2.75 -20.24
N GLN A 135 0.19 3.98 -20.64
CA GLN A 135 -0.41 5.00 -19.77
C GLN A 135 -1.79 4.57 -19.25
N GLN A 136 -2.65 4.06 -20.12
CA GLN A 136 -3.98 3.57 -19.75
C GLN A 136 -3.89 2.37 -18.79
N PHE A 137 -2.98 1.44 -19.04
CA PHE A 137 -2.74 0.31 -18.14
C PHE A 137 -2.29 0.78 -16.76
N LEU A 138 -1.33 1.70 -16.69
CA LEU A 138 -0.84 2.26 -15.42
C LEU A 138 -1.95 3.05 -14.69
N GLY A 139 -2.77 3.80 -15.42
CA GLY A 139 -3.93 4.48 -14.85
C GLY A 139 -4.97 3.52 -14.27
N SER A 140 -5.12 2.34 -14.88
CA SER A 140 -6.08 1.32 -14.41
C SER A 140 -5.73 0.71 -13.04
N ILE A 141 -4.48 0.86 -12.56
CA ILE A 141 -4.04 0.40 -11.24
C ILE A 141 -4.84 1.11 -10.12
N PHE A 142 -5.25 2.35 -10.35
CA PHE A 142 -6.00 3.15 -9.39
C PHE A 142 -7.51 2.92 -9.43
N ILE A 143 -8.01 2.12 -10.37
CA ILE A 143 -9.45 1.86 -10.50
C ILE A 143 -9.83 0.63 -9.67
N ASP A 144 -10.93 0.74 -8.93
CA ASP A 144 -11.45 -0.38 -8.15
C ASP A 144 -11.80 -1.57 -9.06
N ARG A 145 -11.15 -2.69 -8.85
CA ARG A 145 -11.37 -3.93 -9.61
C ARG A 145 -12.78 -4.50 -9.46
N HIS A 146 -13.50 -4.13 -8.41
CA HIS A 146 -14.89 -4.54 -8.22
C HIS A 146 -15.83 -3.79 -9.16
N LEU A 147 -15.45 -2.58 -9.60
CA LEU A 147 -16.22 -1.77 -10.56
C LEU A 147 -15.91 -2.14 -12.01
N THR A 148 -14.66 -2.53 -12.27
CA THR A 148 -14.20 -2.88 -13.62
C THR A 148 -13.56 -4.27 -13.56
N LYS A 149 -14.18 -5.28 -14.14
CA LYS A 149 -13.57 -6.63 -14.26
C LYS A 149 -12.41 -6.62 -15.26
N LEU A 150 -11.38 -5.82 -14.99
CA LEU A 150 -10.17 -5.76 -15.81
C LEU A 150 -9.31 -7.01 -15.52
N GLU A 151 -9.52 -8.06 -16.29
CA GLU A 151 -8.71 -9.29 -16.27
C GLU A 151 -7.58 -9.17 -17.30
N THR A 152 -6.77 -8.12 -17.19
CA THR A 152 -5.68 -7.82 -18.13
C THR A 152 -4.33 -7.86 -17.46
N MET A 153 -3.32 -8.22 -18.21
CA MET A 153 -1.92 -8.24 -17.81
C MET A 153 -1.08 -7.48 -18.83
N LEU A 154 -0.19 -6.61 -18.35
CA LEU A 154 0.80 -5.96 -19.21
C LEU A 154 2.04 -6.86 -19.31
N LEU A 155 2.38 -7.27 -20.53
CA LEU A 155 3.61 -8.00 -20.83
C LEU A 155 4.59 -7.08 -21.55
N LEU A 156 5.71 -6.76 -20.89
CA LEU A 156 6.82 -6.04 -21.50
C LEU A 156 7.77 -7.05 -22.16
N TYR A 157 7.69 -7.17 -23.48
CA TYR A 157 8.52 -8.06 -24.29
C TYR A 157 9.63 -7.29 -25.01
N GLY A 158 10.77 -7.95 -25.21
CA GLY A 158 11.89 -7.41 -26.00
C GLY A 158 13.23 -8.00 -25.57
N ASP A 159 14.24 -7.83 -26.40
CA ASP A 159 15.62 -8.27 -26.15
C ASP A 159 16.25 -7.50 -24.98
N GLY A 160 17.48 -7.79 -24.60
CA GLY A 160 18.17 -7.08 -23.52
C GLY A 160 18.32 -5.57 -23.78
N ALA A 161 18.56 -4.79 -22.73
CA ALA A 161 18.90 -3.36 -22.75
C ALA A 161 17.88 -2.42 -23.43
N ASN A 162 16.59 -2.75 -23.44
CA ASN A 162 15.52 -1.97 -24.08
C ASN A 162 14.56 -1.26 -23.09
N GLY A 163 15.04 -0.88 -21.91
CA GLY A 163 14.31 -0.05 -20.98
C GLY A 163 13.26 -0.72 -20.09
N LYS A 164 12.98 -2.03 -20.21
CA LYS A 164 11.97 -2.72 -19.38
C LYS A 164 12.19 -2.55 -17.88
N SER A 165 13.43 -2.69 -17.41
CA SER A 165 13.77 -2.51 -16.00
C SER A 165 13.60 -1.06 -15.54
N VAL A 166 13.85 -0.08 -16.42
CA VAL A 166 13.64 1.34 -16.12
C VAL A 166 12.15 1.63 -15.96
N ILE A 167 11.31 1.12 -16.87
CA ILE A 167 9.83 1.23 -16.73
C ILE A 167 9.39 0.66 -15.39
N PHE A 168 9.82 -0.57 -15.05
CA PHE A 168 9.46 -1.20 -13.79
C PHE A 168 9.91 -0.38 -12.58
N GLN A 169 11.17 0.07 -12.55
CA GLN A 169 11.70 0.88 -11.45
C GLN A 169 10.96 2.23 -11.31
N THR A 170 10.60 2.85 -12.43
CA THR A 170 9.80 4.09 -12.41
C THR A 170 8.42 3.85 -11.81
N ILE A 171 7.76 2.73 -12.16
CA ILE A 171 6.46 2.35 -11.58
C ILE A 171 6.60 2.10 -10.07
N VAL A 172 7.64 1.37 -9.64
CA VAL A 172 7.91 1.12 -8.21
C VAL A 172 8.16 2.43 -7.47
N GLY A 173 8.94 3.35 -8.05
CA GLY A 173 9.16 4.68 -7.48
C GLY A 173 7.89 5.53 -7.39
N LEU A 174 7.02 5.41 -8.40
CA LEU A 174 5.76 6.14 -8.44
C LEU A 174 4.75 5.62 -7.40
N LEU A 175 4.64 4.31 -7.26
CA LEU A 175 3.66 3.70 -6.35
C LEU A 175 4.17 3.59 -4.90
N GLY A 176 5.48 3.64 -4.71
CA GLY A 176 6.14 3.31 -3.46
C GLY A 176 6.39 1.79 -3.33
N MET A 177 7.52 1.41 -2.74
CA MET A 177 7.93 0.01 -2.62
C MET A 177 6.95 -0.83 -1.80
N ASP A 178 6.30 -0.25 -0.81
CA ASP A 178 5.36 -0.94 0.06
C ASP A 178 4.04 -1.29 -0.65
N ASN A 179 3.74 -0.60 -1.74
CA ASN A 179 2.55 -0.83 -2.55
C ASN A 179 2.79 -1.78 -3.74
N VAL A 180 4.02 -2.28 -3.93
CA VAL A 180 4.40 -3.14 -5.05
C VAL A 180 4.90 -4.49 -4.56
N SER A 181 4.33 -5.57 -5.07
CA SER A 181 4.82 -6.93 -4.83
C SER A 181 5.58 -7.45 -6.05
N ASN A 182 6.73 -8.07 -5.83
CA ASN A 182 7.56 -8.66 -6.88
C ASN A 182 7.70 -10.17 -6.68
N TYR A 183 7.25 -10.95 -7.66
CA TYR A 183 7.32 -12.41 -7.65
C TYR A 183 7.99 -12.93 -8.91
N GLY A 184 8.86 -13.93 -8.77
CA GLY A 184 9.38 -14.68 -9.92
C GLY A 184 8.27 -15.52 -10.57
N VAL A 185 8.29 -15.65 -11.89
CA VAL A 185 7.31 -16.46 -12.65
C VAL A 185 7.24 -17.91 -12.14
N SER A 186 8.38 -18.49 -11.75
CA SER A 186 8.46 -19.83 -11.14
C SER A 186 7.64 -19.95 -9.84
N SER A 187 7.57 -18.88 -9.05
CA SER A 187 6.78 -18.84 -7.81
C SER A 187 5.27 -18.80 -8.09
N LEU A 188 4.87 -18.17 -9.19
CA LEU A 188 3.46 -18.11 -9.62
C LEU A 188 2.97 -19.46 -10.15
N VAL A 189 3.83 -20.21 -10.86
CA VAL A 189 3.50 -21.51 -11.43
C VAL A 189 3.48 -22.61 -10.37
N SER A 190 4.37 -22.55 -9.37
CA SER A 190 4.52 -23.60 -8.37
C SER A 190 3.46 -23.57 -7.25
N GLY A 191 2.60 -22.55 -7.21
CA GLY A 191 1.61 -22.38 -6.13
C GLY A 191 2.22 -22.24 -4.73
N GLN A 192 3.54 -22.10 -4.63
CA GLN A 192 4.23 -21.90 -3.36
C GLN A 192 4.14 -20.42 -2.97
N GLU A 193 3.08 -20.05 -2.27
CA GLU A 193 3.08 -18.87 -1.44
C GLU A 193 4.21 -18.99 -0.41
N LYS A 194 5.36 -18.40 -0.70
CA LYS A 194 6.30 -18.08 0.37
C LYS A 194 5.60 -17.03 1.23
N LYS A 195 4.97 -17.48 2.31
CA LYS A 195 4.58 -16.59 3.41
C LYS A 195 5.86 -15.81 3.78
N LYS A 196 5.93 -14.55 3.37
CA LYS A 196 6.91 -13.64 3.95
C LYS A 196 6.50 -13.44 5.41
N ASN A 197 7.32 -13.98 6.29
CA ASN A 197 7.31 -13.68 7.72
C ASN A 197 7.58 -12.19 7.93
#